data_8434956863a1ab1fcfec9fb5d30f85d3
#
_entry.id   8434956863a1ab1fcfec9fb5d30f85d3
#
_cell.length_a   1.000
_cell.length_b   1.000
_cell.length_c   1.000
_cell.angle_alpha   90.00
_cell.angle_beta   90.00
_cell.angle_gamma   90.00
#
_symmetry.space_group_name_H-M   'P 1'
#
loop_
_entity.id
_entity.type
_entity.pdbx_description
1 polymer ?
#
loop_
_entity_poly.entity_id
_entity_poly.type
_entity_poly.pdbx_seq_one_letter_code
_entity_poly.pdbx_strand_id
1 'polypeptide(L)'
;MRRLWALAVPAVLLCFGARADDVVLSGTLKTINDRGTILIGYRVSAPPFSFLNPGHQPVGFSLDLCHGIAENVARALDRDLQEADAPSWQTGIRIVYVPVAADERLPKLISGTIDLECGSTTANAERAKSIAFSPIFFLAGTRLLVPLVTGRPAVSSYRALAGHTIVVGSGTTNETAIRRLATTVSPPITVTAVPGLDEAYDMLAAGKADAFASDDILLSGFVATKADGKRFGIAGDYLSYDPYAIGLRRDDPAFAAVVSESFTRMASEGTLNRLYSKWLVDRLPNGETLNVPMSPALSEMYRALGQPD
;
A
#
# COMPACT_ATOMS: atom_id res chain seq x y z
N MET A 1 44.23 61.46 -50.74
CA MET A 1 43.78 61.11 -49.40
C MET A 1 42.30 60.68 -49.47
N ARG A 2 42.05 59.38 -49.52
CA ARG A 2 40.66 58.78 -49.53
C ARG A 2 40.34 58.27 -48.13
N ARG A 3 39.38 58.86 -47.47
CA ARG A 3 38.85 58.37 -46.18
C ARG A 3 37.80 57.31 -46.45
N LEU A 4 38.07 56.09 -46.01
CA LEU A 4 37.11 54.99 -45.94
C LEU A 4 36.30 55.12 -44.65
N TRP A 5 35.00 55.24 -44.78
CA TRP A 5 34.06 55.20 -43.69
C TRP A 5 33.62 53.72 -43.52
N ALA A 6 33.94 53.12 -42.39
CA ALA A 6 33.44 51.75 -42.01
C ALA A 6 32.07 51.91 -41.37
N LEU A 7 31.03 51.34 -42.01
CA LEU A 7 29.70 51.24 -41.46
C LEU A 7 29.67 49.99 -40.49
N ALA A 8 29.54 50.29 -39.20
CA ALA A 8 29.28 49.23 -38.20
C ALA A 8 27.79 48.90 -38.18
N VAL A 9 27.42 47.66 -38.55
CA VAL A 9 26.07 47.10 -38.43
C VAL A 9 25.93 46.51 -37.03
N PRO A 10 24.97 46.95 -36.22
CA PRO A 10 24.74 46.31 -34.94
C PRO A 10 24.06 44.94 -35.14
N ALA A 11 24.70 43.87 -34.67
CA ALA A 11 24.11 42.55 -34.60
C ALA A 11 23.07 42.54 -33.47
N VAL A 12 21.80 42.50 -33.84
CA VAL A 12 20.70 42.29 -32.89
C VAL A 12 20.68 40.77 -32.55
N LEU A 13 21.16 40.42 -31.37
CA LEU A 13 20.96 39.08 -30.79
C LEU A 13 19.48 38.92 -30.42
N LEU A 14 18.72 38.24 -31.25
CA LEU A 14 17.41 37.72 -30.91
C LEU A 14 17.61 36.54 -29.92
N CYS A 15 17.49 36.80 -28.61
CA CYS A 15 17.31 35.77 -27.62
C CYS A 15 15.95 35.09 -27.88
N PHE A 16 15.95 33.97 -28.58
CA PHE A 16 14.82 33.04 -28.53
C PHE A 16 14.78 32.45 -27.11
N GLY A 17 13.93 33.03 -26.27
CA GLY A 17 13.53 32.38 -25.03
C GLY A 17 12.88 31.02 -25.42
N ALA A 18 13.55 29.92 -25.08
CA ALA A 18 12.93 28.62 -25.11
C ALA A 18 11.71 28.73 -24.19
N ARG A 19 10.49 28.76 -24.76
CA ARG A 19 9.29 28.48 -24.02
C ARG A 19 9.47 27.07 -23.49
N ALA A 20 9.44 26.91 -22.16
CA ALA A 20 9.16 25.60 -21.57
C ALA A 20 7.87 25.11 -22.25
N ASP A 21 7.96 24.02 -22.99
CA ASP A 21 6.76 23.35 -23.51
C ASP A 21 5.83 23.17 -22.33
N ASP A 22 4.64 23.73 -22.38
CA ASP A 22 3.57 23.50 -21.42
C ASP A 22 3.35 22.01 -21.42
N VAL A 23 3.82 21.30 -20.37
CA VAL A 23 3.61 19.87 -20.22
C VAL A 23 2.11 19.66 -20.18
N VAL A 24 1.54 19.14 -21.28
CA VAL A 24 0.11 18.88 -21.35
C VAL A 24 -0.20 17.79 -20.34
N LEU A 25 -0.78 18.20 -19.22
CA LEU A 25 -1.24 17.25 -18.18
C LEU A 25 -2.26 16.28 -18.79
N SER A 26 -2.08 14.99 -18.50
CA SER A 26 -2.98 13.92 -18.95
C SER A 26 -3.28 12.93 -17.82
N GLY A 27 -4.22 12.02 -18.05
CA GLY A 27 -4.50 10.93 -17.14
C GLY A 27 -4.88 11.38 -15.74
N THR A 28 -4.34 10.69 -14.76
CA THR A 28 -4.61 10.92 -13.32
C THR A 28 -4.12 12.27 -12.84
N LEU A 29 -2.94 12.74 -13.30
CA LEU A 29 -2.41 14.06 -12.92
C LEU A 29 -3.36 15.16 -13.35
N LYS A 30 -3.87 15.11 -14.58
CA LYS A 30 -4.86 16.09 -15.05
C LYS A 30 -6.14 16.04 -14.20
N THR A 31 -6.64 14.84 -13.92
CA THR A 31 -7.86 14.66 -13.13
C THR A 31 -7.69 15.21 -11.71
N ILE A 32 -6.55 14.96 -11.06
CA ILE A 32 -6.23 15.50 -9.73
C ILE A 32 -6.14 17.03 -9.78
N ASN A 33 -5.45 17.58 -10.79
CA ASN A 33 -5.30 19.03 -10.93
C ASN A 33 -6.65 19.74 -11.14
N ASP A 34 -7.49 19.21 -12.03
CA ASP A 34 -8.80 19.79 -12.35
C ASP A 34 -9.78 19.71 -11.17
N ARG A 35 -9.73 18.60 -10.42
CA ARG A 35 -10.58 18.35 -9.26
C ARG A 35 -10.08 19.04 -7.98
N GLY A 36 -8.77 19.34 -7.89
CA GLY A 36 -8.12 19.87 -6.69
C GLY A 36 -8.07 18.86 -5.53
N THR A 37 -8.21 17.56 -5.80
CA THR A 37 -8.17 16.51 -4.78
C THR A 37 -7.47 15.25 -5.30
N ILE A 38 -6.76 14.54 -4.40
CA ILE A 38 -6.26 13.18 -4.62
C ILE A 38 -7.06 12.21 -3.76
N LEU A 39 -7.64 11.17 -4.39
CA LEU A 39 -8.48 10.18 -3.74
C LEU A 39 -7.65 8.96 -3.37
N ILE A 40 -7.45 8.75 -2.07
CA ILE A 40 -6.66 7.65 -1.50
C ILE A 40 -7.60 6.56 -0.99
N GLY A 41 -7.64 5.43 -1.70
CA GLY A 41 -8.35 4.24 -1.26
C GLY A 41 -7.62 3.57 -0.10
N TYR A 42 -8.31 3.33 1.03
CA TYR A 42 -7.71 2.74 2.21
C TYR A 42 -8.54 1.59 2.78
N ARG A 43 -7.88 0.67 3.50
CA ARG A 43 -8.51 -0.43 4.24
C ARG A 43 -8.78 -0.01 5.67
N VAL A 44 -9.96 -0.35 6.18
CA VAL A 44 -10.34 -0.01 7.57
C VAL A 44 -9.73 -0.96 8.60
N SER A 45 -9.26 -2.15 8.19
CA SER A 45 -8.83 -3.23 9.07
C SER A 45 -7.66 -4.07 8.53
N ALA A 46 -6.59 -3.41 8.09
CA ALA A 46 -5.34 -4.07 7.65
C ALA A 46 -4.11 -3.51 8.38
N PRO A 47 -4.05 -3.61 9.75
CA PRO A 47 -2.88 -3.14 10.49
C PRO A 47 -1.64 -3.99 10.14
N PRO A 48 -0.44 -3.38 10.07
CA PRO A 48 -0.09 -1.99 10.32
C PRO A 48 -0.13 -1.09 9.08
N PHE A 49 -0.63 -1.55 7.92
CA PHE A 49 -0.52 -0.86 6.64
C PHE A 49 -1.60 0.18 6.40
N SER A 50 -2.86 -0.17 6.68
CA SER A 50 -4.02 0.68 6.41
C SER A 50 -5.16 0.25 7.34
N PHE A 51 -5.49 1.08 8.31
CA PHE A 51 -6.50 0.76 9.32
C PHE A 51 -7.00 2.03 10.01
N LEU A 52 -8.05 1.90 10.82
CA LEU A 52 -8.52 2.99 11.67
C LEU A 52 -7.85 2.93 13.04
N ASN A 53 -7.28 4.05 13.48
CA ASN A 53 -6.80 4.19 14.85
C ASN A 53 -7.97 4.27 15.86
N PRO A 54 -7.73 4.28 17.18
CA PRO A 54 -8.78 4.45 18.18
C PRO A 54 -9.62 5.73 18.02
N GLY A 55 -9.08 6.75 17.37
CA GLY A 55 -9.78 7.99 17.03
C GLY A 55 -10.55 7.92 15.69
N HIS A 56 -10.73 6.74 15.12
CA HIS A 56 -11.37 6.50 13.81
C HIS A 56 -10.73 7.26 12.64
N GLN A 57 -9.44 7.56 12.73
CA GLN A 57 -8.68 8.19 11.64
C GLN A 57 -7.95 7.12 10.83
N PRO A 58 -7.92 7.23 9.48
CA PRO A 58 -7.12 6.37 8.63
C PRO A 58 -5.63 6.56 8.91
N VAL A 59 -4.94 5.47 9.27
CA VAL A 59 -3.50 5.46 9.57
C VAL A 59 -2.85 4.18 9.05
N GLY A 60 -1.54 4.18 8.91
CA GLY A 60 -0.77 2.98 8.57
C GLY A 60 0.40 3.25 7.63
N PHE A 61 1.25 2.25 7.47
CA PHE A 61 2.47 2.35 6.69
C PHE A 61 2.18 2.73 5.22
N SER A 62 1.20 2.07 4.59
CA SER A 62 0.82 2.39 3.21
C SER A 62 0.21 3.78 3.07
N LEU A 63 -0.50 4.26 4.10
CA LEU A 63 -1.07 5.61 4.08
C LEU A 63 -0.01 6.68 4.22
N ASP A 64 1.01 6.47 5.06
CA ASP A 64 2.15 7.38 5.15
C ASP A 64 2.95 7.41 3.83
N LEU A 65 3.13 6.25 3.15
CA LEU A 65 3.74 6.20 1.82
C LEU A 65 2.90 6.97 0.79
N CYS A 66 1.58 6.80 0.81
CA CYS A 66 0.68 7.50 -0.08
C CYS A 66 0.61 9.00 0.20
N HIS A 67 0.81 9.42 1.46
CA HIS A 67 1.00 10.83 1.78
C HIS A 67 2.26 11.40 1.08
N GLY A 68 3.40 10.69 1.17
CA GLY A 68 4.62 11.07 0.43
C GLY A 68 4.44 11.09 -1.09
N ILE A 69 3.60 10.20 -1.64
CA ILE A 69 3.21 10.25 -3.06
C ILE A 69 2.38 11.52 -3.33
N ALA A 70 1.40 11.84 -2.47
CA ALA A 70 0.56 13.02 -2.62
C ALA A 70 1.36 14.34 -2.57
N GLU A 71 2.38 14.41 -1.69
CA GLU A 71 3.33 15.54 -1.67
C GLU A 71 4.05 15.70 -3.00
N ASN A 72 4.51 14.61 -3.60
CA ASN A 72 5.22 14.66 -4.89
C ASN A 72 4.27 14.97 -6.05
N VAL A 73 3.04 14.49 -6.01
CA VAL A 73 1.99 14.84 -6.98
C VAL A 73 1.68 16.35 -6.90
N ALA A 74 1.49 16.89 -5.71
CA ALA A 74 1.23 18.32 -5.53
C ALA A 74 2.41 19.17 -6.09
N ARG A 75 3.66 18.76 -5.81
CA ARG A 75 4.86 19.39 -6.35
C ARG A 75 4.93 19.31 -7.88
N ALA A 76 4.62 18.14 -8.47
CA ALA A 76 4.60 17.94 -9.92
C ALA A 76 3.53 18.81 -10.62
N LEU A 77 2.49 19.22 -9.88
CA LEU A 77 1.42 20.10 -10.34
C LEU A 77 1.65 21.58 -9.98
N ASP A 78 2.81 21.92 -9.38
CA ASP A 78 3.12 23.26 -8.85
C ASP A 78 2.00 23.76 -7.90
N ARG A 79 1.54 22.90 -7.00
CA ARG A 79 0.46 23.14 -6.03
C ARG A 79 0.90 22.75 -4.62
N ASP A 80 0.31 23.39 -3.62
CA ASP A 80 0.47 22.96 -2.23
C ASP A 80 -0.36 21.70 -1.93
N LEU A 81 0.17 20.81 -1.09
CA LEU A 81 -0.63 19.73 -0.51
C LEU A 81 -1.44 20.26 0.68
N GLN A 82 -2.70 19.88 0.74
CA GLN A 82 -3.61 20.19 1.84
C GLN A 82 -4.02 18.91 2.57
N GLU A 83 -4.00 18.94 3.89
CA GLU A 83 -4.49 17.83 4.69
C GLU A 83 -6.01 17.63 4.50
N ALA A 84 -6.50 16.44 4.84
CA ALA A 84 -7.89 16.06 4.64
C ALA A 84 -8.89 16.98 5.40
N ASP A 85 -8.47 17.53 6.54
CA ASP A 85 -9.24 18.44 7.39
C ASP A 85 -9.00 19.93 7.13
N ALA A 86 -8.18 20.25 6.12
CA ALA A 86 -7.87 21.64 5.76
C ALA A 86 -9.14 22.43 5.44
N PRO A 87 -9.22 23.72 5.85
CA PRO A 87 -10.37 24.57 5.55
C PRO A 87 -10.64 24.67 4.03
N SER A 88 -11.92 24.70 3.65
CA SER A 88 -12.34 24.71 2.24
C SER A 88 -11.88 25.94 1.43
N TRP A 89 -11.49 27.03 2.11
CA TRP A 89 -10.97 28.23 1.46
C TRP A 89 -9.47 28.14 1.07
N GLN A 90 -8.75 27.13 1.60
CA GLN A 90 -7.37 26.91 1.17
C GLN A 90 -7.34 26.35 -0.25
N THR A 91 -6.41 26.88 -1.05
CA THR A 91 -6.15 26.40 -2.41
C THR A 91 -5.01 25.37 -2.40
N GLY A 92 -5.09 24.35 -3.24
CA GLY A 92 -4.09 23.29 -3.30
C GLY A 92 -4.70 21.97 -3.72
N ILE A 93 -3.93 20.89 -3.57
CA ILE A 93 -4.40 19.51 -3.74
C ILE A 93 -4.77 18.94 -2.37
N ARG A 94 -6.03 18.62 -2.16
CA ARG A 94 -6.50 18.05 -0.89
C ARG A 94 -6.48 16.53 -0.94
N ILE A 95 -6.03 15.90 0.15
CA ILE A 95 -6.18 14.46 0.34
C ILE A 95 -7.62 14.14 0.73
N VAL A 96 -8.20 13.13 0.08
CA VAL A 96 -9.51 12.57 0.46
C VAL A 96 -9.37 11.06 0.61
N TYR A 97 -9.62 10.55 1.81
CA TYR A 97 -9.57 9.13 2.10
C TYR A 97 -10.91 8.46 1.79
N VAL A 98 -10.85 7.37 1.00
CA VAL A 98 -12.01 6.59 0.56
C VAL A 98 -11.89 5.16 1.09
N PRO A 99 -12.80 4.70 1.96
CA PRO A 99 -12.75 3.32 2.44
C PRO A 99 -13.07 2.33 1.33
N VAL A 100 -12.30 1.22 1.28
CA VAL A 100 -12.48 0.17 0.28
C VAL A 100 -12.41 -1.22 0.92
N ALA A 101 -13.33 -2.11 0.53
CA ALA A 101 -13.23 -3.54 0.85
C ALA A 101 -12.16 -4.21 -0.01
N ALA A 102 -11.75 -5.43 0.37
CA ALA A 102 -10.66 -6.11 -0.33
C ALA A 102 -10.98 -6.42 -1.80
N ASP A 103 -12.20 -6.79 -2.09
CA ASP A 103 -12.71 -7.09 -3.43
C ASP A 103 -13.09 -5.84 -4.24
N GLU A 104 -13.37 -4.71 -3.58
CA GLU A 104 -13.73 -3.44 -4.24
C GLU A 104 -12.53 -2.62 -4.71
N ARG A 105 -11.35 -2.79 -4.08
CA ARG A 105 -10.20 -1.89 -4.27
C ARG A 105 -9.74 -1.79 -5.72
N LEU A 106 -9.60 -2.92 -6.44
CA LEU A 106 -9.17 -2.91 -7.84
C LEU A 106 -10.26 -2.35 -8.76
N PRO A 107 -11.54 -2.76 -8.68
CA PRO A 107 -12.62 -2.11 -9.41
C PRO A 107 -12.70 -0.59 -9.20
N LYS A 108 -12.59 -0.10 -7.96
CA LYS A 108 -12.63 1.34 -7.65
C LYS A 108 -11.42 2.10 -8.21
N LEU A 109 -10.23 1.46 -8.23
CA LEU A 109 -9.04 2.03 -8.84
C LEU A 109 -9.18 2.14 -10.36
N ILE A 110 -9.64 1.07 -11.01
CA ILE A 110 -9.85 1.00 -12.46
C ILE A 110 -10.90 2.02 -12.92
N SER A 111 -11.99 2.17 -12.18
CA SER A 111 -13.07 3.14 -12.50
C SER A 111 -12.70 4.59 -12.21
N GLY A 112 -11.59 4.87 -11.51
CA GLY A 112 -11.21 6.23 -11.08
C GLY A 112 -11.98 6.75 -9.86
N THR A 113 -12.69 5.88 -9.13
CA THR A 113 -13.30 6.22 -7.84
C THR A 113 -12.23 6.51 -6.78
N ILE A 114 -11.05 5.93 -6.94
CA ILE A 114 -9.83 6.26 -6.20
C ILE A 114 -8.67 6.48 -7.18
N ASP A 115 -7.68 7.27 -6.80
CA ASP A 115 -6.50 7.53 -7.62
C ASP A 115 -5.34 6.61 -7.25
N LEU A 116 -5.22 6.27 -5.96
CA LEU A 116 -4.24 5.35 -5.39
C LEU A 116 -4.95 4.31 -4.53
N GLU A 117 -4.51 3.06 -4.59
CA GLU A 117 -4.91 2.02 -3.63
C GLU A 117 -3.78 1.83 -2.61
N CYS A 118 -4.04 2.24 -1.37
CA CYS A 118 -3.08 2.37 -0.28
C CYS A 118 -3.35 1.36 0.85
N GLY A 119 -3.55 0.12 0.48
CA GLY A 119 -3.74 -0.99 1.40
C GLY A 119 -2.52 -1.90 1.50
N SER A 120 -2.78 -3.20 1.60
CA SER A 120 -1.81 -4.29 1.59
C SER A 120 -1.93 -5.11 0.30
N THR A 121 -1.84 -4.45 -0.85
CA THR A 121 -2.09 -5.10 -2.12
C THR A 121 -0.84 -5.81 -2.66
N THR A 122 -0.95 -7.12 -2.85
CA THR A 122 0.07 -7.95 -3.48
C THR A 122 0.21 -7.57 -4.96
N ALA A 123 1.40 -7.18 -5.37
CA ALA A 123 1.78 -7.00 -6.76
C ALA A 123 2.07 -8.37 -7.38
N ASN A 124 1.23 -8.82 -8.29
CA ASN A 124 1.41 -10.07 -9.02
C ASN A 124 1.04 -9.92 -10.51
N ALA A 125 1.45 -10.90 -11.30
CA ALA A 125 1.27 -10.88 -12.76
C ALA A 125 -0.21 -10.83 -13.19
N GLU A 126 -1.13 -11.42 -12.42
CA GLU A 126 -2.55 -11.40 -12.74
C GLU A 126 -3.13 -10.00 -12.59
N ARG A 127 -2.86 -9.34 -11.45
CA ARG A 127 -3.31 -7.97 -11.18
C ARG A 127 -2.64 -6.95 -12.12
N ALA A 128 -1.36 -7.19 -12.50
CA ALA A 128 -0.64 -6.34 -13.45
C ALA A 128 -1.26 -6.29 -14.86
N LYS A 129 -2.19 -7.19 -15.18
CA LYS A 129 -2.98 -7.13 -16.42
C LYS A 129 -4.00 -5.99 -16.41
N SER A 130 -4.44 -5.54 -15.25
CA SER A 130 -5.52 -4.55 -15.09
C SER A 130 -5.12 -3.26 -14.39
N ILE A 131 -4.08 -3.29 -13.54
CA ILE A 131 -3.57 -2.12 -12.82
C ILE A 131 -2.05 -2.04 -12.94
N ALA A 132 -1.49 -0.89 -12.60
CA ALA A 132 -0.05 -0.70 -12.41
C ALA A 132 0.29 -0.63 -10.92
N PHE A 133 1.58 -0.72 -10.61
CA PHE A 133 2.10 -0.77 -9.25
C PHE A 133 3.26 0.19 -9.06
N SER A 134 3.39 0.72 -7.85
CA SER A 134 4.61 1.38 -7.36
C SER A 134 5.77 0.37 -7.28
N PRO A 135 6.99 0.82 -6.95
CA PRO A 135 8.01 -0.05 -6.37
C PRO A 135 7.47 -0.84 -5.18
N ILE A 136 8.02 -2.06 -4.97
CA ILE A 136 7.67 -2.91 -3.83
C ILE A 136 8.16 -2.25 -2.54
N PHE A 137 7.28 -2.17 -1.53
CA PHE A 137 7.61 -1.56 -0.25
C PHE A 137 7.57 -2.54 0.93
N PHE A 138 7.02 -3.75 0.76
CA PHE A 138 7.00 -4.78 1.79
C PHE A 138 6.94 -6.18 1.18
N LEU A 139 7.36 -7.19 1.96
CA LEU A 139 7.33 -8.60 1.59
C LEU A 139 6.57 -9.38 2.65
N ALA A 140 5.49 -10.02 2.25
CA ALA A 140 4.61 -10.82 3.10
C ALA A 140 4.37 -12.21 2.49
N GLY A 141 3.62 -13.04 3.16
CA GLY A 141 3.14 -14.30 2.63
C GLY A 141 2.02 -14.91 3.48
N THR A 142 1.19 -15.73 2.86
CA THR A 142 0.04 -16.36 3.51
C THR A 142 0.48 -17.32 4.61
N ARG A 143 -0.05 -17.11 5.82
CA ARG A 143 0.05 -17.99 6.96
C ARG A 143 -1.30 -18.10 7.68
N LEU A 144 -1.34 -18.77 8.82
CA LEU A 144 -2.55 -19.00 9.60
C LEU A 144 -2.46 -18.34 10.96
N LEU A 145 -3.55 -17.71 11.40
CA LEU A 145 -3.80 -17.39 12.81
C LEU A 145 -4.67 -18.49 13.39
N VAL A 146 -4.23 -19.09 14.49
CA VAL A 146 -4.92 -20.18 15.16
C VAL A 146 -4.94 -19.96 16.67
N PRO A 147 -5.92 -20.55 17.40
CA PRO A 147 -5.94 -20.48 18.85
C PRO A 147 -4.66 -21.09 19.46
N LEU A 148 -4.22 -20.54 20.59
CA LEU A 148 -3.16 -21.12 21.40
C LEU A 148 -3.77 -22.07 22.44
N VAL A 149 -3.27 -23.31 22.51
CA VAL A 149 -3.57 -24.30 23.53
C VAL A 149 -2.33 -24.53 24.36
N THR A 150 -2.38 -24.23 25.66
CA THR A 150 -1.20 -24.27 26.56
C THR A 150 0.02 -23.49 26.03
N GLY A 151 -0.24 -22.33 25.38
CA GLY A 151 0.79 -21.44 24.82
C GLY A 151 1.39 -21.90 23.48
N ARG A 152 0.83 -22.94 22.85
CA ARG A 152 1.27 -23.45 21.54
C ARG A 152 0.12 -23.35 20.52
N PRO A 153 0.40 -23.10 19.23
CA PRO A 153 -0.61 -23.14 18.18
C PRO A 153 -1.37 -24.47 18.20
N ALA A 154 -2.71 -24.40 18.19
CA ALA A 154 -3.57 -25.59 18.17
C ALA A 154 -3.33 -26.44 16.92
N VAL A 155 -2.91 -25.80 15.84
CA VAL A 155 -2.55 -26.41 14.55
C VAL A 155 -1.18 -25.91 14.14
N SER A 156 -0.25 -26.81 13.83
CA SER A 156 1.13 -26.46 13.46
C SER A 156 1.43 -26.62 11.97
N SER A 157 0.55 -27.26 11.21
CA SER A 157 0.74 -27.49 9.79
C SER A 157 -0.58 -27.48 9.02
N TYR A 158 -0.53 -27.18 7.74
CA TYR A 158 -1.71 -27.18 6.87
C TYR A 158 -2.38 -28.55 6.72
N ARG A 159 -1.63 -29.63 6.85
CA ARG A 159 -2.20 -31.01 6.82
C ARG A 159 -3.11 -31.30 8.01
N ALA A 160 -2.80 -30.68 9.15
CA ALA A 160 -3.62 -30.82 10.36
C ALA A 160 -4.96 -30.05 10.26
N LEU A 161 -5.18 -29.29 9.18
CA LEU A 161 -6.44 -28.59 8.92
C LEU A 161 -7.46 -29.42 8.11
N ALA A 162 -7.13 -30.66 7.75
CA ALA A 162 -8.06 -31.54 7.05
C ALA A 162 -9.39 -31.66 7.82
N GLY A 163 -10.51 -31.34 7.17
CA GLY A 163 -11.85 -31.35 7.78
C GLY A 163 -12.19 -30.11 8.63
N HIS A 164 -11.25 -29.17 8.80
CA HIS A 164 -11.47 -27.94 9.56
C HIS A 164 -11.99 -26.78 8.68
N THR A 165 -12.49 -25.73 9.34
CA THR A 165 -12.98 -24.52 8.70
C THR A 165 -11.91 -23.43 8.77
N ILE A 166 -11.52 -22.88 7.60
CA ILE A 166 -10.62 -21.73 7.49
C ILE A 166 -11.41 -20.54 6.98
N VAL A 167 -11.32 -19.42 7.70
CA VAL A 167 -11.85 -18.13 7.23
C VAL A 167 -10.77 -17.32 6.53
N VAL A 168 -11.15 -16.60 5.47
CA VAL A 168 -10.27 -15.73 4.66
C VAL A 168 -10.98 -14.45 4.28
N GLY A 169 -10.24 -13.38 3.98
CA GLY A 169 -10.80 -12.20 3.33
C GLY A 169 -11.11 -12.48 1.85
N SER A 170 -12.32 -12.14 1.38
CA SER A 170 -12.72 -12.32 -0.02
C SER A 170 -11.90 -11.42 -0.97
N GLY A 171 -11.62 -11.90 -2.20
CA GLY A 171 -10.85 -11.17 -3.21
C GLY A 171 -9.35 -11.02 -2.90
N THR A 172 -8.83 -11.81 -1.93
CA THR A 172 -7.40 -11.80 -1.57
C THR A 172 -6.62 -12.92 -2.26
N THR A 173 -5.30 -12.76 -2.32
CA THR A 173 -4.38 -13.84 -2.74
C THR A 173 -4.42 -15.01 -1.75
N ASN A 174 -4.65 -14.72 -0.47
CA ASN A 174 -4.81 -15.72 0.58
C ASN A 174 -6.02 -16.64 0.33
N GLU A 175 -7.16 -16.09 -0.09
CA GLU A 175 -8.33 -16.90 -0.47
C GLU A 175 -7.97 -17.87 -1.60
N THR A 176 -7.28 -17.37 -2.64
CA THR A 176 -6.83 -18.22 -3.75
C THR A 176 -5.88 -19.32 -3.29
N ALA A 177 -4.92 -19.00 -2.42
CA ALA A 177 -3.96 -19.95 -1.89
C ALA A 177 -4.65 -21.03 -1.04
N ILE A 178 -5.57 -20.65 -0.16
CA ILE A 178 -6.29 -21.60 0.71
C ILE A 178 -7.27 -22.47 -0.09
N ARG A 179 -7.99 -21.91 -1.06
CA ARG A 179 -8.87 -22.74 -1.93
C ARG A 179 -8.06 -23.77 -2.72
N ARG A 180 -6.87 -23.38 -3.21
CA ARG A 180 -5.96 -24.33 -3.87
C ARG A 180 -5.48 -25.41 -2.88
N LEU A 181 -5.10 -25.05 -1.66
CA LEU A 181 -4.71 -26.00 -0.63
C LEU A 181 -5.86 -26.98 -0.31
N ALA A 182 -7.10 -26.48 -0.19
CA ALA A 182 -8.27 -27.28 0.15
C ALA A 182 -8.52 -28.43 -0.84
N THR A 183 -8.08 -28.30 -2.10
CA THR A 183 -8.18 -29.40 -3.09
C THR A 183 -7.13 -30.50 -2.91
N THR A 184 -6.12 -30.29 -2.07
CA THR A 184 -4.97 -31.21 -1.91
C THR A 184 -4.99 -31.99 -0.58
N VAL A 185 -5.91 -31.67 0.32
CA VAL A 185 -6.03 -32.33 1.64
C VAL A 185 -7.33 -33.13 1.76
N SER A 186 -7.29 -34.20 2.55
CA SER A 186 -8.46 -35.06 2.79
C SER A 186 -8.56 -35.41 4.27
N PRO A 187 -9.75 -35.25 4.90
CA PRO A 187 -10.97 -34.64 4.33
C PRO A 187 -10.77 -33.16 3.94
N PRO A 188 -11.59 -32.64 2.99
CA PRO A 188 -11.40 -31.29 2.48
C PRO A 188 -11.53 -30.21 3.57
N ILE A 189 -10.76 -29.13 3.41
CA ILE A 189 -10.91 -27.90 4.21
C ILE A 189 -12.18 -27.17 3.76
N THR A 190 -12.99 -26.73 4.71
CA THR A 190 -14.09 -25.78 4.46
C THR A 190 -13.52 -24.36 4.43
N VAL A 191 -13.65 -23.66 3.29
CA VAL A 191 -13.17 -22.28 3.13
C VAL A 191 -14.33 -21.31 3.19
N THR A 192 -14.35 -20.43 4.20
CA THR A 192 -15.33 -19.36 4.34
C THR A 192 -14.67 -18.03 3.99
N ALA A 193 -15.15 -17.37 2.94
CA ALA A 193 -14.67 -16.05 2.54
C ALA A 193 -15.63 -14.98 3.08
N VAL A 194 -15.05 -13.91 3.69
CA VAL A 194 -15.78 -12.76 4.26
C VAL A 194 -15.21 -11.44 3.73
N PRO A 195 -16.01 -10.35 3.64
CA PRO A 195 -15.57 -9.09 3.05
C PRO A 195 -14.44 -8.39 3.82
N GLY A 196 -14.44 -8.48 5.15
CA GLY A 196 -13.52 -7.78 6.05
C GLY A 196 -12.58 -8.72 6.79
N LEU A 197 -11.36 -8.25 7.05
CA LEU A 197 -10.41 -9.01 7.89
C LEU A 197 -10.81 -9.00 9.37
N ASP A 198 -11.50 -7.93 9.85
CA ASP A 198 -12.08 -7.92 11.20
C ASP A 198 -13.13 -9.02 11.35
N GLU A 199 -14.01 -9.17 10.37
CA GLU A 199 -15.01 -10.25 10.37
C GLU A 199 -14.38 -11.63 10.39
N ALA A 200 -13.29 -11.82 9.61
CA ALA A 200 -12.52 -13.05 9.63
C ALA A 200 -11.92 -13.34 11.02
N TYR A 201 -11.33 -12.33 11.64
CA TYR A 201 -10.81 -12.43 13.00
C TYR A 201 -11.92 -12.75 14.01
N ASP A 202 -13.06 -12.07 13.93
CA ASP A 202 -14.19 -12.26 14.84
C ASP A 202 -14.79 -13.68 14.72
N MET A 203 -14.83 -14.23 13.51
CA MET A 203 -15.22 -15.63 13.31
C MET A 203 -14.26 -16.61 13.99
N LEU A 204 -12.95 -16.40 13.88
CA LEU A 204 -11.95 -17.19 14.59
C LEU A 204 -12.10 -17.02 16.10
N ALA A 205 -12.23 -15.79 16.60
CA ALA A 205 -12.35 -15.47 18.03
C ALA A 205 -13.60 -16.08 18.66
N ALA A 206 -14.69 -16.16 17.89
CA ALA A 206 -15.95 -16.80 18.30
C ALA A 206 -15.96 -18.34 18.15
N GLY A 207 -14.86 -18.97 17.67
CA GLY A 207 -14.81 -20.41 17.42
C GLY A 207 -15.68 -20.88 16.24
N LYS A 208 -16.08 -19.99 15.35
CA LYS A 208 -16.82 -20.32 14.12
C LYS A 208 -15.91 -20.75 12.97
N ALA A 209 -14.61 -20.55 13.12
CA ALA A 209 -13.56 -21.06 12.27
C ALA A 209 -12.41 -21.58 13.13
N ASP A 210 -11.68 -22.57 12.63
CA ASP A 210 -10.53 -23.17 13.31
C ASP A 210 -9.24 -22.41 13.05
N ALA A 211 -9.18 -21.69 11.90
CA ALA A 211 -8.05 -20.85 11.51
C ALA A 211 -8.52 -19.65 10.69
N PHE A 212 -7.77 -18.53 10.80
CA PHE A 212 -7.89 -17.37 9.90
C PHE A 212 -6.61 -17.30 9.05
N ALA A 213 -6.77 -17.38 7.72
CA ALA A 213 -5.65 -17.28 6.79
C ALA A 213 -5.54 -15.86 6.23
N SER A 214 -4.37 -15.27 6.36
CA SER A 214 -4.01 -13.96 5.81
C SER A 214 -2.48 -13.87 5.71
N ASP A 215 -2.00 -12.71 5.27
CA ASP A 215 -0.57 -12.43 5.27
C ASP A 215 -0.04 -12.37 6.71
N ASP A 216 1.10 -12.97 6.96
CA ASP A 216 1.74 -13.11 8.27
C ASP A 216 1.84 -11.79 9.04
N ILE A 217 2.16 -10.71 8.35
CA ILE A 217 2.28 -9.39 8.95
C ILE A 217 0.91 -8.80 9.35
N LEU A 218 -0.14 -9.04 8.56
CA LEU A 218 -1.50 -8.65 8.91
C LEU A 218 -2.00 -9.45 10.12
N LEU A 219 -1.71 -10.75 10.18
CA LEU A 219 -1.99 -11.57 11.35
C LEU A 219 -1.27 -11.06 12.59
N SER A 220 0.01 -10.67 12.46
CA SER A 220 0.77 -10.02 13.54
C SER A 220 0.12 -8.72 13.99
N GLY A 221 -0.38 -7.93 13.04
CA GLY A 221 -1.14 -6.72 13.29
C GLY A 221 -2.39 -6.99 14.15
N PHE A 222 -3.16 -8.04 13.84
CA PHE A 222 -4.33 -8.44 14.64
C PHE A 222 -3.92 -8.90 16.04
N VAL A 223 -2.88 -9.72 16.18
CA VAL A 223 -2.37 -10.14 17.50
C VAL A 223 -1.98 -8.95 18.36
N ALA A 224 -1.39 -7.90 17.76
CA ALA A 224 -0.96 -6.70 18.48
C ALA A 224 -2.10 -5.70 18.76
N THR A 225 -3.12 -5.62 17.89
CA THR A 225 -4.14 -4.57 18.00
C THR A 225 -5.46 -5.02 18.64
N LYS A 226 -5.78 -6.31 18.57
CA LYS A 226 -6.99 -6.85 19.19
C LYS A 226 -6.78 -7.13 20.68
N ALA A 227 -7.77 -6.80 21.51
CA ALA A 227 -7.69 -6.96 22.97
C ALA A 227 -7.41 -8.41 23.39
N ASP A 228 -7.95 -9.38 22.68
CA ASP A 228 -7.76 -10.81 22.92
C ASP A 228 -6.74 -11.46 21.95
N GLY A 229 -6.02 -10.66 21.18
CA GLY A 229 -5.06 -11.12 20.15
C GLY A 229 -4.02 -12.11 20.68
N LYS A 230 -3.58 -11.93 21.93
CA LYS A 230 -2.60 -12.82 22.61
C LYS A 230 -3.11 -14.25 22.87
N ARG A 231 -4.41 -14.53 22.62
CA ARG A 231 -4.97 -15.89 22.64
C ARG A 231 -4.63 -16.68 21.37
N PHE A 232 -4.10 -16.04 20.35
CA PHE A 232 -3.82 -16.62 19.05
C PHE A 232 -2.34 -16.57 18.72
N GLY A 233 -1.92 -17.50 17.86
CA GLY A 233 -0.55 -17.59 17.36
C GLY A 233 -0.53 -17.83 15.85
N ILE A 234 0.55 -17.35 15.22
CA ILE A 234 0.77 -17.54 13.79
C ILE A 234 1.44 -18.89 13.58
N ALA A 235 0.87 -19.71 12.68
CA ALA A 235 1.29 -21.08 12.43
C ALA A 235 1.37 -21.39 10.92
N GLY A 236 1.97 -22.53 10.62
CA GLY A 236 2.15 -23.03 9.25
C GLY A 236 3.33 -22.38 8.52
N ASP A 237 3.80 -23.05 7.47
CA ASP A 237 4.79 -22.51 6.55
C ASP A 237 4.14 -21.45 5.64
N TYR A 238 4.95 -20.71 4.87
CA TYR A 238 4.40 -19.79 3.87
C TYR A 238 3.77 -20.55 2.71
N LEU A 239 2.50 -20.22 2.39
CA LEU A 239 1.79 -20.74 1.22
C LEU A 239 1.99 -19.90 -0.04
N SER A 240 2.40 -18.66 0.13
CA SER A 240 2.60 -17.70 -0.96
C SER A 240 3.73 -16.73 -0.63
N TYR A 241 4.15 -16.00 -1.65
CA TYR A 241 5.02 -14.84 -1.55
C TYR A 241 4.25 -13.64 -2.09
N ASP A 242 4.02 -12.67 -1.22
CA ASP A 242 3.11 -11.55 -1.44
C ASP A 242 3.84 -10.21 -1.31
N PRO A 243 4.54 -9.73 -2.38
CA PRO A 243 5.17 -8.42 -2.37
C PRO A 243 4.10 -7.33 -2.43
N TYR A 244 4.14 -6.36 -1.51
CA TYR A 244 3.18 -5.27 -1.48
C TYR A 244 3.65 -4.07 -2.28
N ALA A 245 2.73 -3.47 -3.03
CA ALA A 245 2.92 -2.23 -3.75
C ALA A 245 1.64 -1.37 -3.70
N ILE A 246 1.79 -0.07 -3.86
CA ILE A 246 0.67 0.85 -4.04
C ILE A 246 0.10 0.65 -5.44
N GLY A 247 -1.23 0.45 -5.52
CA GLY A 247 -1.92 0.30 -6.79
C GLY A 247 -2.23 1.65 -7.45
N LEU A 248 -2.05 1.72 -8.76
CA LEU A 248 -2.41 2.87 -9.59
C LEU A 248 -3.05 2.40 -10.90
N ARG A 249 -3.75 3.31 -11.62
CA ARG A 249 -4.35 2.97 -12.91
C ARG A 249 -3.29 2.55 -13.91
N ARG A 250 -3.61 1.54 -14.69
CA ARG A 250 -2.80 1.09 -15.82
C ARG A 250 -2.83 2.14 -16.95
N ASP A 251 -1.83 2.09 -17.80
CA ASP A 251 -1.73 2.92 -19.01
C ASP A 251 -1.70 4.44 -18.74
N ASP A 252 -1.17 4.82 -17.56
CA ASP A 252 -0.92 6.20 -17.15
C ASP A 252 0.57 6.39 -16.77
N PRO A 253 1.46 6.42 -17.77
CA PRO A 253 2.90 6.47 -17.53
C PRO A 253 3.36 7.74 -16.83
N ALA A 254 2.68 8.88 -17.04
CA ALA A 254 3.02 10.15 -16.38
C ALA A 254 2.77 10.06 -14.87
N PHE A 255 1.62 9.52 -14.45
CA PHE A 255 1.32 9.32 -13.04
C PHE A 255 2.23 8.25 -12.41
N ALA A 256 2.47 7.14 -13.13
CA ALA A 256 3.38 6.08 -12.68
C ALA A 256 4.81 6.61 -12.46
N ALA A 257 5.30 7.51 -13.31
CA ALA A 257 6.61 8.15 -13.13
C ALA A 257 6.67 8.98 -11.85
N VAL A 258 5.65 9.82 -11.58
CA VAL A 258 5.57 10.61 -10.33
C VAL A 258 5.51 9.71 -9.10
N VAL A 259 4.74 8.61 -9.13
CA VAL A 259 4.69 7.62 -8.05
C VAL A 259 6.06 6.97 -7.84
N SER A 260 6.73 6.55 -8.90
CA SER A 260 8.06 5.92 -8.82
C SER A 260 9.11 6.90 -8.28
N GLU A 261 9.11 8.15 -8.74
CA GLU A 261 9.98 9.21 -8.23
C GLU A 261 9.76 9.49 -6.74
N SER A 262 8.50 9.41 -6.27
CA SER A 262 8.19 9.54 -4.84
C SER A 262 8.93 8.51 -3.99
N PHE A 263 8.98 7.26 -4.45
CA PHE A 263 9.70 6.19 -3.77
C PHE A 263 11.22 6.42 -3.77
N THR A 264 11.78 6.81 -4.91
CA THR A 264 13.21 7.16 -5.02
C THR A 264 13.58 8.29 -4.08
N ARG A 265 12.75 9.33 -4.00
CA ARG A 265 12.93 10.45 -3.06
C ARG A 265 12.86 9.97 -1.62
N MET A 266 11.79 9.27 -1.24
CA MET A 266 11.64 8.74 0.13
C MET A 266 12.79 7.81 0.52
N ALA A 267 13.33 7.03 -0.43
CA ALA A 267 14.50 6.21 -0.21
C ALA A 267 15.73 7.08 0.07
N SER A 268 16.09 8.00 -0.85
CA SER A 268 17.29 8.83 -0.72
C SER A 268 17.29 9.75 0.51
N GLU A 269 16.11 10.17 0.97
CA GLU A 269 15.93 10.94 2.20
C GLU A 269 15.86 10.09 3.48
N GLY A 270 15.98 8.75 3.38
CA GLY A 270 15.85 7.81 4.50
C GLY A 270 14.41 7.70 5.05
N THR A 271 13.42 8.26 4.35
CA THR A 271 12.02 8.25 4.79
C THR A 271 11.44 6.84 4.80
N LEU A 272 11.79 5.97 3.83
CA LEU A 272 11.32 4.59 3.82
C LEU A 272 11.72 3.84 5.09
N ASN A 273 12.98 3.98 5.53
CA ASN A 273 13.46 3.36 6.77
C ASN A 273 12.75 3.92 8.01
N ARG A 274 12.55 5.25 8.07
CA ARG A 274 11.81 5.87 9.19
C ARG A 274 10.37 5.38 9.27
N LEU A 275 9.69 5.30 8.13
CA LEU A 275 8.31 4.79 8.08
C LEU A 275 8.23 3.30 8.40
N TYR A 276 9.20 2.51 7.93
CA TYR A 276 9.33 1.10 8.33
C TYR A 276 9.46 0.98 9.84
N SER A 277 10.42 1.69 10.45
CA SER A 277 10.63 1.66 11.90
C SER A 277 9.37 2.07 12.66
N LYS A 278 8.73 3.18 12.26
CA LYS A 278 7.49 3.69 12.86
C LYS A 278 6.40 2.63 12.98
N TRP A 279 6.20 1.82 11.93
CA TRP A 279 5.05 0.92 11.84
C TRP A 279 5.36 -0.54 12.18
N LEU A 280 6.61 -0.99 12.00
CA LEU A 280 6.99 -2.40 12.13
C LEU A 280 7.87 -2.66 13.38
N VAL A 281 8.55 -1.65 13.89
CA VAL A 281 9.51 -1.78 15.00
C VAL A 281 9.06 -1.01 16.23
N ASP A 282 8.65 0.25 16.04
CA ASP A 282 8.27 1.15 17.13
C ASP A 282 6.86 0.82 17.68
N ARG A 283 6.38 1.64 18.60
CA ARG A 283 5.03 1.46 19.18
C ARG A 283 3.95 1.93 18.22
N LEU A 284 2.98 1.06 17.98
CA LEU A 284 1.74 1.39 17.28
C LEU A 284 0.89 2.39 18.09
N PRO A 285 -0.14 3.04 17.48
CA PRO A 285 -1.02 3.99 18.17
C PRO A 285 -1.71 3.45 19.43
N ASN A 286 -1.87 2.13 19.56
CA ASN A 286 -2.41 1.46 20.77
C ASN A 286 -1.34 1.12 21.83
N GLY A 287 -0.06 1.49 21.59
CA GLY A 287 1.06 1.26 22.50
C GLY A 287 1.74 -0.11 22.39
N GLU A 288 1.19 -1.05 21.64
CA GLU A 288 1.82 -2.37 21.35
C GLU A 288 2.88 -2.23 20.26
N THR A 289 3.73 -3.26 20.12
CA THR A 289 4.79 -3.32 19.10
C THR A 289 4.67 -4.61 18.31
N LEU A 290 5.00 -4.56 17.01
CA LEU A 290 5.14 -5.76 16.18
C LEU A 290 6.53 -6.36 16.29
N ASN A 291 7.54 -5.50 16.47
CA ASN A 291 8.96 -5.86 16.56
C ASN A 291 9.41 -6.74 15.36
N VAL A 292 9.07 -6.32 14.15
CA VAL A 292 9.43 -7.00 12.90
C VAL A 292 10.63 -6.29 12.29
N PRO A 293 11.84 -6.84 12.40
CA PRO A 293 13.02 -6.26 11.75
C PRO A 293 12.91 -6.36 10.22
N MET A 294 13.49 -5.38 9.53
CA MET A 294 13.51 -5.38 8.06
C MET A 294 14.32 -6.60 7.56
N SER A 295 13.75 -7.33 6.60
CA SER A 295 14.44 -8.45 5.97
C SER A 295 15.60 -7.96 5.08
N PRO A 296 16.69 -8.75 4.94
CA PRO A 296 17.77 -8.40 4.01
C PRO A 296 17.30 -8.12 2.59
N ALA A 297 16.35 -8.91 2.09
CA ALA A 297 15.79 -8.73 0.74
C ALA A 297 15.08 -7.37 0.59
N LEU A 298 14.30 -6.96 1.58
CA LEU A 298 13.63 -5.64 1.56
C LEU A 298 14.64 -4.50 1.68
N SER A 299 15.67 -4.65 2.51
CA SER A 299 16.76 -3.67 2.64
C SER A 299 17.48 -3.47 1.31
N GLU A 300 17.77 -4.56 0.57
CA GLU A 300 18.35 -4.47 -0.77
C GLU A 300 17.44 -3.73 -1.76
N MET A 301 16.12 -3.98 -1.71
CA MET A 301 15.16 -3.26 -2.54
C MET A 301 15.17 -1.76 -2.25
N TYR A 302 15.24 -1.36 -0.98
CA TYR A 302 15.31 0.06 -0.61
C TYR A 302 16.63 0.71 -1.04
N ARG A 303 17.76 -0.02 -0.94
CA ARG A 303 19.05 0.46 -1.49
C ARG A 303 19.00 0.64 -3.00
N ALA A 304 18.37 -0.27 -3.72
CA ALA A 304 18.18 -0.14 -5.16
C ALA A 304 17.32 1.07 -5.56
N LEU A 305 16.47 1.56 -4.66
CA LEU A 305 15.71 2.81 -4.83
C LEU A 305 16.50 4.07 -4.43
N GLY A 306 17.72 3.92 -3.89
CA GLY A 306 18.57 5.04 -3.49
C GLY A 306 18.68 5.26 -1.98
N GLN A 307 18.21 4.31 -1.15
CA GLN A 307 18.38 4.37 0.30
C GLN A 307 19.88 4.33 0.65
N PRO A 308 20.42 5.30 1.42
CA PRO A 308 21.80 5.24 1.92
C PRO A 308 22.01 4.04 2.87
N ASP A 309 23.27 3.59 2.96
CA ASP A 309 23.70 2.53 3.89
C ASP A 309 23.51 2.91 5.36
#